data_bd0cf093405cefed93c93ba8a8a736f2
#
_entry.id   bd0cf093405cefed93c93ba8a8a736f2
#
_cell.length_a   1.000
_cell.length_b   1.000
_cell.length_c   1.000
_cell.angle_alpha   90.00
_cell.angle_beta   90.00
_cell.angle_gamma   90.00
#
_symmetry.space_group_name_H-M   'P 1'
#
loop_
_entity.id
_entity.type
_entity.pdbx_description
1 polymer ?
#
loop_
_entity_poly.entity_id
_entity_poly.type
_entity_poly.pdbx_seq_one_letter_code
_entity_poly.pdbx_strand_id
1 'polypeptide(L)'
;MKRNSEKEPMTKKGYIIWLSVSLGLFAIFFAMLLIAATLQDNGVSPEVYNPIGFSSFAFIIASLVVLFAQYGRAREYEVNVKIAKIDSTKTTVFENVTKESLKAALIKMNFKEKDEYYYKRKFSFFKDYINYFIRFADAIDAESSIESETSRIDAKNYTNKNKCLILVLSLDNITNDDIEKMKEFNKAFIVAEYINPLMTDSAVCVLLEKSSNKAYIIKNANHAISIYSHGTKLVEKLIND
;
A
#
# COMPACT_ATOMS: atom_id res chain seq x y z
N MET A 1 5.03 -37.05 2.68
CA MET A 1 4.71 -35.62 2.59
C MET A 1 3.40 -35.48 1.81
N LYS A 2 2.26 -35.23 2.48
CA LYS A 2 0.96 -35.03 1.81
C LYS A 2 1.03 -33.69 1.08
N ARG A 3 0.85 -33.67 -0.24
CA ARG A 3 0.59 -32.47 -1.05
C ARG A 3 -0.55 -31.71 -0.36
N ASN A 4 -0.28 -30.51 0.14
CA ASN A 4 -1.34 -29.56 0.46
C ASN A 4 -2.09 -29.37 -0.86
N SER A 5 -3.34 -29.82 -0.91
CA SER A 5 -4.25 -29.47 -1.97
C SER A 5 -4.33 -27.93 -1.95
N GLU A 6 -3.82 -27.28 -2.96
CA GLU A 6 -4.04 -25.86 -3.16
C GLU A 6 -5.55 -25.64 -3.16
N LYS A 7 -6.05 -25.05 -2.07
CA LYS A 7 -7.45 -24.72 -1.96
C LYS A 7 -7.73 -23.64 -3.00
N GLU A 8 -8.76 -23.83 -3.81
CA GLU A 8 -9.17 -22.84 -4.79
C GLU A 8 -9.30 -21.44 -4.15
N PRO A 9 -8.87 -20.37 -4.85
CA PRO A 9 -8.96 -19.00 -4.35
C PRO A 9 -10.41 -18.64 -4.05
N MET A 10 -10.61 -17.78 -3.06
CA MET A 10 -11.96 -17.35 -2.67
C MET A 10 -12.60 -16.52 -3.78
N THR A 11 -13.85 -16.81 -4.12
CA THR A 11 -14.64 -16.01 -5.07
C THR A 11 -15.14 -14.72 -4.40
N LYS A 12 -15.52 -13.71 -5.20
CA LYS A 12 -16.15 -12.48 -4.70
C LYS A 12 -17.38 -12.77 -3.84
N LYS A 13 -18.24 -13.71 -4.27
CA LYS A 13 -19.42 -14.13 -3.51
C LYS A 13 -19.03 -14.78 -2.19
N GLY A 14 -18.04 -15.67 -2.19
CA GLY A 14 -17.51 -16.31 -0.99
C GLY A 14 -16.94 -15.30 0.00
N TYR A 15 -16.20 -14.29 -0.47
CA TYR A 15 -15.66 -13.22 0.35
C TYR A 15 -16.76 -12.39 1.03
N ILE A 16 -17.78 -11.98 0.27
CA ILE A 16 -18.92 -11.22 0.82
C ILE A 16 -19.66 -12.04 1.88
N ILE A 17 -19.94 -13.34 1.60
CA ILE A 17 -20.62 -14.22 2.56
C ILE A 17 -19.80 -14.37 3.84
N TRP A 18 -18.49 -14.64 3.72
CA TRP A 18 -17.59 -14.78 4.85
C TRP A 18 -17.57 -13.52 5.72
N LEU A 19 -17.44 -12.35 5.12
CA LEU A 19 -17.42 -11.07 5.83
C LEU A 19 -18.77 -10.79 6.50
N SER A 20 -19.88 -11.01 5.78
CA SER A 20 -21.23 -10.78 6.29
C SER A 20 -21.58 -11.70 7.47
N VAL A 21 -21.20 -12.98 7.41
CA VAL A 21 -21.41 -13.93 8.50
C VAL A 21 -20.59 -13.53 9.72
N SER A 22 -19.32 -13.18 9.56
CA SER A 22 -18.45 -12.76 10.66
C SER A 22 -18.97 -11.50 11.33
N LEU A 23 -19.34 -10.48 10.55
CA LEU A 23 -19.91 -9.23 11.07
C LEU A 23 -21.29 -9.43 11.70
N GLY A 24 -22.14 -10.29 11.12
CA GLY A 24 -23.44 -10.62 11.68
C GLY A 24 -23.36 -11.28 13.06
N LEU A 25 -22.47 -12.26 13.21
CA LEU A 25 -22.21 -12.90 14.51
C LEU A 25 -21.68 -11.89 15.55
N PHE A 26 -20.79 -10.98 15.12
CA PHE A 26 -20.26 -9.93 15.97
C PHE A 26 -21.34 -8.93 16.41
N ALA A 27 -22.25 -8.57 15.51
CA ALA A 27 -23.39 -7.70 15.82
C ALA A 27 -24.37 -8.36 16.83
N ILE A 28 -24.64 -9.67 16.67
CA ILE A 28 -25.47 -10.42 17.61
C ILE A 28 -24.83 -10.41 19.00
N PHE A 29 -23.51 -10.64 19.09
CA PHE A 29 -22.77 -10.55 20.38
C PHE A 29 -23.03 -9.21 21.08
N PHE A 30 -22.87 -8.07 20.38
CA PHE A 30 -23.09 -6.75 20.96
C PHE A 30 -24.56 -6.52 21.34
N ALA A 31 -25.50 -6.95 20.49
CA ALA A 31 -26.92 -6.82 20.80
C ALA A 31 -27.30 -7.57 22.07
N MET A 32 -26.80 -8.81 22.25
CA MET A 32 -27.07 -9.61 23.45
C MET A 32 -26.43 -8.99 24.71
N LEU A 33 -25.21 -8.43 24.59
CA LEU A 33 -24.59 -7.71 25.72
C LEU A 33 -25.39 -6.49 26.13
N LEU A 34 -25.87 -5.70 25.16
CA LEU A 34 -26.70 -4.54 25.44
C LEU A 34 -28.02 -4.93 26.11
N ILE A 35 -28.66 -6.01 25.63
CA ILE A 35 -29.87 -6.53 26.25
C ILE A 35 -29.58 -6.96 27.72
N ALA A 36 -28.52 -7.72 27.97
CA ALA A 36 -28.15 -8.13 29.30
C ALA A 36 -27.88 -6.95 30.23
N ALA A 37 -27.14 -5.93 29.77
CA ALA A 37 -26.86 -4.71 30.50
C ALA A 37 -28.16 -3.92 30.81
N THR A 38 -29.04 -3.76 29.82
CA THR A 38 -30.33 -3.08 30.03
C THR A 38 -31.23 -3.79 31.04
N LEU A 39 -31.28 -5.14 31.02
CA LEU A 39 -32.03 -5.92 31.99
C LEU A 39 -31.45 -5.76 33.40
N GLN A 40 -30.14 -5.74 33.56
CA GLN A 40 -29.45 -5.48 34.80
C GLN A 40 -29.79 -4.10 35.35
N ASP A 41 -29.71 -3.06 34.53
CA ASP A 41 -30.00 -1.67 34.90
C ASP A 41 -31.46 -1.46 35.32
N ASN A 42 -32.38 -2.24 34.74
CA ASN A 42 -33.82 -2.26 35.14
C ASN A 42 -34.14 -3.14 36.35
N GLY A 43 -33.15 -3.65 37.06
CA GLY A 43 -33.32 -4.42 38.27
C GLY A 43 -33.87 -5.85 38.06
N VAL A 44 -33.74 -6.39 36.85
CA VAL A 44 -34.11 -7.78 36.55
C VAL A 44 -33.16 -8.74 37.30
N SER A 45 -33.64 -9.91 37.70
CA SER A 45 -32.81 -10.83 38.48
C SER A 45 -31.61 -11.37 37.69
N PRO A 46 -30.45 -11.63 38.34
CA PRO A 46 -29.26 -12.18 37.70
C PRO A 46 -29.50 -13.50 36.95
N GLU A 47 -30.48 -14.28 37.40
CA GLU A 47 -30.85 -15.54 36.77
C GLU A 47 -31.36 -15.37 35.34
N VAL A 48 -31.85 -14.20 34.98
CA VAL A 48 -32.37 -13.88 33.67
C VAL A 48 -31.28 -13.27 32.76
N TYR A 49 -30.54 -12.25 33.22
CA TYR A 49 -29.60 -11.55 32.37
C TYR A 49 -28.24 -12.24 32.25
N ASN A 50 -27.78 -12.99 33.27
CA ASN A 50 -26.49 -13.67 33.18
C ASN A 50 -26.43 -14.72 32.08
N PRO A 51 -27.41 -15.58 31.85
CA PRO A 51 -27.38 -16.53 30.73
C PRO A 51 -27.31 -15.85 29.39
N ILE A 52 -27.97 -14.69 29.21
CA ILE A 52 -27.93 -13.90 27.97
C ILE A 52 -26.52 -13.36 27.76
N GLY A 53 -25.94 -12.74 28.79
CA GLY A 53 -24.57 -12.24 28.78
C GLY A 53 -23.55 -13.33 28.46
N PHE A 54 -23.62 -14.47 29.15
CA PHE A 54 -22.72 -15.61 28.92
C PHE A 54 -22.90 -16.21 27.51
N SER A 55 -24.15 -16.38 27.05
CA SER A 55 -24.42 -16.91 25.73
C SER A 55 -23.89 -15.99 24.60
N SER A 56 -23.81 -14.69 24.84
CA SER A 56 -23.23 -13.75 23.84
C SER A 56 -21.80 -14.11 23.50
N PHE A 57 -20.99 -14.61 24.44
CA PHE A 57 -19.60 -15.01 24.19
C PHE A 57 -19.48 -16.13 23.16
N ALA A 58 -20.48 -17.00 23.01
CA ALA A 58 -20.49 -18.03 21.98
C ALA A 58 -20.50 -17.39 20.56
N PHE A 59 -21.19 -16.29 20.39
CA PHE A 59 -21.26 -15.58 19.09
C PHE A 59 -19.95 -14.88 18.72
N ILE A 60 -19.23 -14.28 19.71
CA ILE A 60 -17.93 -13.71 19.41
C ILE A 60 -16.91 -14.81 19.09
N ILE A 61 -16.92 -15.92 19.83
CA ILE A 61 -16.04 -17.06 19.53
C ILE A 61 -16.35 -17.60 18.14
N ALA A 62 -17.64 -17.80 17.78
CA ALA A 62 -18.03 -18.26 16.47
C ALA A 62 -17.61 -17.27 15.36
N SER A 63 -17.76 -15.96 15.60
CA SER A 63 -17.28 -14.92 14.68
C SER A 63 -15.78 -15.02 14.43
N LEU A 64 -14.98 -15.15 15.49
CA LEU A 64 -13.53 -15.29 15.41
C LEU A 64 -13.13 -16.58 14.68
N VAL A 65 -13.79 -17.70 14.97
CA VAL A 65 -13.52 -18.97 14.28
C VAL A 65 -13.79 -18.84 12.77
N VAL A 66 -14.93 -18.26 12.37
CA VAL A 66 -15.26 -18.03 10.96
C VAL A 66 -14.23 -17.10 10.32
N LEU A 67 -13.84 -16.05 11.03
CA LEU A 67 -12.89 -15.05 10.55
C LEU A 67 -11.51 -15.68 10.30
N PHE A 68 -10.97 -16.42 11.28
CA PHE A 68 -9.65 -17.03 11.16
C PHE A 68 -9.61 -18.25 10.24
N ALA A 69 -10.68 -19.06 10.19
CA ALA A 69 -10.73 -20.25 9.34
C ALA A 69 -10.57 -19.97 7.85
N GLN A 70 -10.99 -18.79 7.40
CA GLN A 70 -10.95 -18.39 5.98
C GLN A 70 -10.02 -17.19 5.71
N TYR A 71 -9.36 -16.66 6.75
CA TYR A 71 -8.55 -15.43 6.64
C TYR A 71 -7.52 -15.49 5.51
N GLY A 72 -6.77 -16.59 5.40
CA GLY A 72 -5.75 -16.74 4.36
C GLY A 72 -6.33 -16.62 2.94
N ARG A 73 -7.46 -17.31 2.68
CA ARG A 73 -8.15 -17.26 1.37
C ARG A 73 -8.79 -15.90 1.09
N ALA A 74 -9.34 -15.26 2.13
CA ALA A 74 -9.90 -13.91 2.02
C ALA A 74 -8.80 -12.90 1.68
N ARG A 75 -7.64 -13.02 2.36
CA ARG A 75 -6.47 -12.19 2.13
C ARG A 75 -5.92 -12.35 0.71
N GLU A 76 -5.82 -13.59 0.23
CA GLU A 76 -5.41 -13.88 -1.15
C GLU A 76 -6.38 -13.27 -2.17
N TYR A 77 -7.69 -13.42 -1.94
CA TYR A 77 -8.69 -12.78 -2.79
C TYR A 77 -8.53 -11.25 -2.84
N GLU A 78 -8.36 -10.60 -1.69
CA GLU A 78 -8.15 -9.15 -1.62
C GLU A 78 -6.87 -8.72 -2.37
N VAL A 79 -5.79 -9.47 -2.24
CA VAL A 79 -4.53 -9.22 -2.96
C VAL A 79 -4.76 -9.32 -4.46
N ASN A 80 -5.41 -10.40 -4.92
CA ASN A 80 -5.68 -10.63 -6.35
C ASN A 80 -6.59 -9.54 -6.95
N VAL A 81 -7.62 -9.10 -6.22
CA VAL A 81 -8.47 -7.97 -6.65
C VAL A 81 -7.68 -6.68 -6.79
N LYS A 82 -6.75 -6.42 -5.88
CA LYS A 82 -5.89 -5.23 -5.95
C LYS A 82 -4.87 -5.32 -7.08
N ILE A 83 -4.28 -6.49 -7.28
CA ILE A 83 -3.39 -6.72 -8.42
C ILE A 83 -4.13 -6.44 -9.73
N ALA A 84 -5.32 -7.03 -9.92
CA ALA A 84 -6.13 -6.79 -11.11
C ALA A 84 -6.49 -5.30 -11.29
N LYS A 85 -6.73 -4.58 -10.18
CA LYS A 85 -7.00 -3.15 -10.24
C LYS A 85 -5.76 -2.34 -10.63
N ILE A 86 -4.58 -2.74 -10.15
CA ILE A 86 -3.31 -2.11 -10.53
C ILE A 86 -3.03 -2.36 -12.00
N ASP A 87 -3.26 -3.59 -12.49
CA ASP A 87 -3.11 -3.95 -13.90
C ASP A 87 -4.01 -3.12 -14.81
N SER A 88 -5.21 -2.77 -14.35
CA SER A 88 -6.14 -1.91 -15.06
C SER A 88 -5.84 -0.40 -14.93
N THR A 89 -4.89 -0.02 -14.08
CA THR A 89 -4.56 1.40 -13.86
C THR A 89 -3.84 1.95 -15.08
N LYS A 90 -4.40 3.02 -15.64
CA LYS A 90 -3.78 3.72 -16.76
C LYS A 90 -2.56 4.50 -16.29
N THR A 91 -1.53 4.50 -17.13
CA THR A 91 -0.39 5.40 -16.97
C THR A 91 -0.86 6.84 -17.08
N THR A 92 -0.48 7.67 -16.14
CA THR A 92 -0.72 9.11 -16.22
C THR A 92 0.48 9.76 -16.92
N VAL A 93 0.19 10.58 -17.91
CA VAL A 93 1.19 11.31 -18.68
C VAL A 93 1.10 12.78 -18.32
N PHE A 94 2.23 13.38 -18.02
CA PHE A 94 2.39 14.82 -17.84
C PHE A 94 3.24 15.39 -18.96
N GLU A 95 2.86 16.54 -19.48
CA GLU A 95 3.57 17.22 -20.56
C GLU A 95 4.44 18.35 -20.01
N ASN A 96 5.42 18.77 -20.81
CA ASN A 96 6.36 19.85 -20.48
C ASN A 96 7.21 19.59 -19.22
N VAL A 97 7.54 18.32 -18.97
CA VAL A 97 8.37 17.91 -17.84
C VAL A 97 9.78 17.61 -18.31
N THR A 98 10.76 18.33 -17.79
CA THR A 98 12.18 18.09 -18.07
C THR A 98 12.94 17.70 -16.80
N LYS A 99 14.11 17.12 -16.94
CA LYS A 99 15.01 16.80 -15.83
C LYS A 99 15.38 18.07 -15.06
N GLU A 100 15.59 19.16 -15.78
CA GLU A 100 15.94 20.48 -15.23
C GLU A 100 14.78 21.08 -14.44
N SER A 101 13.55 21.01 -14.97
CA SER A 101 12.36 21.49 -14.26
C SER A 101 12.13 20.74 -12.95
N LEU A 102 12.27 19.40 -12.97
CA LEU A 102 12.15 18.58 -11.76
C LEU A 102 13.24 18.91 -10.74
N LYS A 103 14.51 19.10 -11.17
CA LYS A 103 15.58 19.51 -10.26
C LYS A 103 15.34 20.89 -9.65
N ALA A 104 14.87 21.85 -10.45
CA ALA A 104 14.51 23.18 -9.96
C ALA A 104 13.38 23.12 -8.91
N ALA A 105 12.34 22.31 -9.17
CA ALA A 105 11.26 22.09 -8.21
C ALA A 105 11.75 21.42 -6.91
N LEU A 106 12.69 20.47 -6.99
CA LEU A 106 13.31 19.86 -5.80
C LEU A 106 14.04 20.87 -4.94
N ILE A 107 14.83 21.75 -5.56
CA ILE A 107 15.55 22.82 -4.86
C ILE A 107 14.56 23.80 -4.21
N LYS A 108 13.53 24.24 -4.96
CA LYS A 108 12.45 25.10 -4.46
C LYS A 108 11.72 24.47 -3.27
N MET A 109 11.54 23.15 -3.29
CA MET A 109 10.95 22.39 -2.19
C MET A 109 11.92 22.07 -1.05
N ASN A 110 13.13 22.64 -1.03
CA ASN A 110 14.16 22.44 -0.01
C ASN A 110 14.62 20.97 0.13
N PHE A 111 14.76 20.24 -0.99
CA PHE A 111 15.52 19.01 -1.01
C PHE A 111 17.01 19.31 -0.96
N LYS A 112 17.74 18.53 -0.20
CA LYS A 112 19.21 18.63 -0.12
C LYS A 112 19.81 17.63 -1.09
N GLU A 113 20.71 18.10 -1.93
CA GLU A 113 21.52 17.21 -2.75
C GLU A 113 22.61 16.58 -1.86
N LYS A 114 22.66 15.27 -1.88
CA LYS A 114 23.63 14.48 -1.14
C LYS A 114 24.00 13.25 -1.93
N ASP A 115 25.27 13.15 -2.31
CA ASP A 115 25.78 12.13 -3.22
C ASP A 115 25.01 12.14 -4.57
N GLU A 116 24.35 11.03 -4.91
CA GLU A 116 23.57 10.89 -6.14
C GLU A 116 22.06 11.13 -5.92
N TYR A 117 21.65 11.54 -4.72
CA TYR A 117 20.26 11.69 -4.32
C TYR A 117 19.91 13.11 -3.95
N TYR A 118 18.64 13.47 -4.25
CA TYR A 118 17.97 14.58 -3.59
C TYR A 118 17.21 14.02 -2.39
N TYR A 119 17.55 14.48 -1.20
CA TYR A 119 17.03 13.97 0.06
C TYR A 119 16.17 15.00 0.78
N LYS A 120 15.03 14.53 1.31
CA LYS A 120 14.19 15.29 2.23
C LYS A 120 13.45 14.37 3.20
N ARG A 121 13.44 14.76 4.48
CA ARG A 121 12.60 14.15 5.50
C ARG A 121 11.34 14.97 5.69
N LYS A 122 10.17 14.33 5.69
CA LYS A 122 8.88 14.98 5.88
C LYS A 122 8.05 14.22 6.91
N PHE A 123 7.39 14.95 7.81
CA PHE A 123 6.45 14.38 8.75
C PHE A 123 5.18 13.88 8.02
N SER A 124 4.68 12.71 8.44
CA SER A 124 3.42 12.11 8.01
C SER A 124 2.66 11.63 9.24
N PHE A 125 1.40 12.01 9.39
CA PHE A 125 0.57 11.69 10.55
C PHE A 125 0.49 10.18 10.85
N PHE A 126 0.46 9.33 9.79
CA PHE A 126 0.31 7.88 9.94
C PHE A 126 1.63 7.10 9.92
N LYS A 127 2.72 7.71 9.48
CA LYS A 127 4.03 7.06 9.30
C LYS A 127 5.16 7.79 10.02
N ASP A 128 4.84 8.68 10.97
CA ASP A 128 5.78 9.59 11.62
C ASP A 128 6.56 10.45 10.61
N TYR A 129 7.69 9.93 10.14
CA TYR A 129 8.50 10.61 9.14
C TYR A 129 8.73 9.69 7.94
N ILE A 130 8.61 10.26 6.74
CA ILE A 130 9.00 9.62 5.49
C ILE A 130 10.28 10.30 4.99
N ASN A 131 11.28 9.49 4.69
CA ASN A 131 12.55 9.93 4.14
C ASN A 131 12.50 9.69 2.63
N TYR A 132 12.45 10.78 1.86
CA TYR A 132 12.42 10.72 0.40
C TYR A 132 13.84 10.76 -0.15
N PHE A 133 14.14 9.87 -1.07
CA PHE A 133 15.37 9.81 -1.85
C PHE A 133 14.99 9.82 -3.31
N ILE A 134 15.41 10.85 -4.06
CA ILE A 134 15.10 10.98 -5.47
C ILE A 134 16.39 10.88 -6.26
N ARG A 135 16.45 9.96 -7.21
CA ARG A 135 17.59 9.74 -8.08
C ARG A 135 17.18 9.87 -9.54
N PHE A 136 18.03 10.53 -10.32
CA PHE A 136 17.93 10.58 -11.78
C PHE A 136 18.92 9.60 -12.38
N ALA A 137 18.44 8.73 -13.27
CA ALA A 137 19.27 7.79 -14.00
C ALA A 137 18.89 7.75 -15.47
N ASP A 138 19.87 7.48 -16.34
CA ASP A 138 19.68 7.52 -17.79
C ASP A 138 19.43 6.13 -18.40
N ALA A 139 19.69 5.06 -17.67
CA ALA A 139 19.31 3.68 -17.99
C ALA A 139 19.28 2.85 -16.72
N ILE A 140 18.37 1.91 -16.61
CA ILE A 140 18.36 0.94 -15.53
C ILE A 140 18.07 -0.44 -16.10
N ASP A 141 18.91 -1.36 -15.69
CA ASP A 141 18.57 -2.75 -15.57
C ASP A 141 17.67 -2.85 -14.33
N ALA A 142 16.35 -2.96 -14.57
CA ALA A 142 15.33 -2.72 -13.54
C ALA A 142 15.39 -3.73 -12.38
N GLU A 143 15.82 -4.96 -12.63
CA GLU A 143 15.87 -6.01 -11.60
C GLU A 143 17.05 -5.87 -10.64
N SER A 144 18.22 -5.47 -11.12
CA SER A 144 19.41 -5.31 -10.26
C SER A 144 19.43 -4.02 -9.44
N SER A 145 18.63 -3.02 -9.83
CA SER A 145 18.80 -1.67 -9.28
C SER A 145 18.05 -1.42 -7.99
N ILE A 146 16.93 -2.10 -7.69
CA ILE A 146 16.16 -1.80 -6.47
C ILE A 146 16.88 -2.30 -5.22
N GLU A 147 17.29 -3.57 -5.22
CA GLU A 147 18.04 -4.14 -4.10
C GLU A 147 19.36 -3.41 -3.92
N SER A 148 20.03 -3.06 -5.04
CA SER A 148 21.28 -2.31 -4.99
C SER A 148 21.07 -0.88 -4.49
N GLU A 149 20.00 -0.18 -4.88
CA GLU A 149 19.70 1.18 -4.45
C GLU A 149 19.24 1.21 -2.99
N THR A 150 18.37 0.28 -2.57
CA THR A 150 17.98 0.16 -1.16
C THR A 150 19.19 -0.18 -0.31
N SER A 151 20.03 -1.11 -0.75
CA SER A 151 21.27 -1.47 -0.06
C SER A 151 22.27 -0.30 0.00
N ARG A 152 22.36 0.52 -1.04
CA ARG A 152 23.20 1.75 -1.04
C ARG A 152 22.71 2.76 -0.02
N ILE A 153 21.38 2.98 0.07
CA ILE A 153 20.79 3.87 1.06
C ILE A 153 21.05 3.35 2.46
N ASP A 154 20.93 2.04 2.68
CA ASP A 154 21.18 1.40 3.96
C ASP A 154 22.66 1.44 4.35
N ALA A 155 23.56 1.15 3.42
CA ALA A 155 25.00 1.20 3.65
C ALA A 155 25.49 2.62 4.06
N LYS A 156 24.80 3.67 3.61
CA LYS A 156 25.11 5.06 3.95
C LYS A 156 24.49 5.53 5.28
N ASN A 157 23.77 4.65 6.01
CA ASN A 157 23.12 4.94 7.30
C ASN A 157 22.25 6.22 7.29
N TYR A 158 21.55 6.49 6.18
CA TYR A 158 20.72 7.68 6.11
C TYR A 158 19.54 7.64 7.08
N THR A 159 18.95 6.44 7.24
CA THR A 159 17.84 6.19 8.17
C THR A 159 17.44 4.73 8.18
N ASN A 160 16.93 4.27 9.33
CA ASN A 160 16.31 2.94 9.48
C ASN A 160 14.78 2.99 9.40
N LYS A 161 14.18 4.16 9.05
CA LYS A 161 12.73 4.34 9.09
C LYS A 161 12.20 4.83 7.74
N ASN A 162 11.04 4.34 7.38
CA ASN A 162 10.15 4.76 6.28
C ASN A 162 10.89 5.46 5.11
N LYS A 163 11.41 4.69 4.19
CA LYS A 163 12.14 5.17 3.02
C LYS A 163 11.23 5.15 1.79
N CYS A 164 11.18 6.24 1.05
CA CYS A 164 10.56 6.32 -0.26
C CYS A 164 11.63 6.68 -1.29
N LEU A 165 12.01 5.70 -2.08
CA LEU A 165 12.90 5.91 -3.22
C LEU A 165 12.06 6.32 -4.43
N ILE A 166 12.43 7.41 -5.09
CA ILE A 166 11.84 7.83 -6.36
C ILE A 166 12.93 7.79 -7.42
N LEU A 167 12.77 6.87 -8.36
CA LEU A 167 13.68 6.70 -9.50
C LEU A 167 13.10 7.41 -10.71
N VAL A 168 13.78 8.43 -11.21
CA VAL A 168 13.41 9.13 -12.44
C VAL A 168 14.35 8.64 -13.55
N LEU A 169 13.80 7.82 -14.45
CA LEU A 169 14.50 7.26 -15.58
C LEU A 169 14.35 8.17 -16.79
N SER A 170 15.44 8.76 -17.23
CA SER A 170 15.45 9.66 -18.39
C SER A 170 15.87 8.91 -19.65
N LEU A 171 14.90 8.59 -20.50
CA LEU A 171 15.09 7.91 -21.78
C LEU A 171 14.90 8.91 -22.94
N ASP A 172 15.55 8.67 -24.07
CA ASP A 172 15.37 9.54 -25.25
C ASP A 172 13.98 9.38 -25.83
N ASN A 173 13.53 8.12 -26.00
CA ASN A 173 12.18 7.75 -26.41
C ASN A 173 11.68 6.65 -25.49
N ILE A 174 10.40 6.67 -25.16
CA ILE A 174 9.75 5.68 -24.31
C ILE A 174 8.90 4.74 -25.17
N THR A 175 9.17 3.46 -25.06
CA THR A 175 8.41 2.41 -25.72
C THR A 175 7.28 1.87 -24.80
N ASN A 176 6.35 1.12 -25.41
CA ASN A 176 5.35 0.40 -24.60
C ASN A 176 5.97 -0.62 -23.66
N ASP A 177 7.10 -1.23 -24.04
CA ASP A 177 7.84 -2.18 -23.18
C ASP A 177 8.41 -1.48 -21.93
N ASP A 178 8.95 -0.27 -22.09
CA ASP A 178 9.42 0.53 -20.95
C ASP A 178 8.28 0.89 -20.00
N ILE A 179 7.09 1.21 -20.54
CA ILE A 179 5.90 1.49 -19.72
C ILE A 179 5.46 0.24 -18.96
N GLU A 180 5.44 -0.92 -19.60
CA GLU A 180 5.05 -2.17 -18.91
C GLU A 180 6.09 -2.55 -17.84
N LYS A 181 7.38 -2.43 -18.10
CA LYS A 181 8.44 -2.64 -17.09
C LYS A 181 8.29 -1.67 -15.90
N MET A 182 7.99 -0.39 -16.16
CA MET A 182 7.68 0.57 -15.08
C MET A 182 6.45 0.14 -14.28
N LYS A 183 5.40 -0.37 -14.95
CA LYS A 183 4.19 -0.85 -14.26
C LYS A 183 4.51 -2.04 -13.36
N GLU A 184 5.22 -3.05 -13.87
CA GLU A 184 5.61 -4.22 -13.09
C GLU A 184 6.44 -3.83 -11.86
N PHE A 185 7.41 -2.94 -12.04
CA PHE A 185 8.20 -2.39 -10.96
C PHE A 185 7.33 -1.74 -9.89
N ASN A 186 6.52 -0.76 -10.27
CA ASN A 186 5.66 -0.03 -9.34
C ASN A 186 4.65 -0.96 -8.64
N LYS A 187 4.09 -1.92 -9.38
CA LYS A 187 3.17 -2.93 -8.89
C LYS A 187 3.78 -3.79 -7.78
N ALA A 188 5.05 -4.19 -7.91
CA ALA A 188 5.72 -4.99 -6.90
C ALA A 188 5.71 -4.28 -5.52
N PHE A 189 6.01 -2.99 -5.47
CA PHE A 189 5.97 -2.22 -4.22
C PHE A 189 4.56 -1.99 -3.69
N ILE A 190 3.58 -1.71 -4.57
CA ILE A 190 2.19 -1.54 -4.17
C ILE A 190 1.67 -2.84 -3.53
N VAL A 191 1.97 -4.00 -4.13
CA VAL A 191 1.57 -5.31 -3.62
C VAL A 191 2.30 -5.63 -2.32
N ALA A 192 3.60 -5.37 -2.25
CA ALA A 192 4.41 -5.61 -1.05
C ALA A 192 3.89 -4.81 0.15
N GLU A 193 3.61 -3.51 -0.01
CA GLU A 193 3.01 -2.68 1.05
C GLU A 193 1.62 -3.16 1.45
N TYR A 194 0.87 -3.72 0.50
CA TYR A 194 -0.45 -4.26 0.79
C TYR A 194 -0.37 -5.56 1.61
N ILE A 195 0.56 -6.45 1.27
CA ILE A 195 0.79 -7.69 2.01
C ILE A 195 1.36 -7.38 3.40
N ASN A 196 2.29 -6.44 3.48
CA ASN A 196 2.91 -6.00 4.73
C ASN A 196 2.68 -4.50 4.97
N PRO A 197 1.58 -4.10 5.64
CA PRO A 197 1.30 -2.68 5.96
C PRO A 197 2.34 -2.02 6.86
N LEU A 198 3.18 -2.82 7.53
CA LEU A 198 4.28 -2.34 8.37
C LEU A 198 5.58 -2.13 7.58
N MET A 199 5.56 -2.36 6.28
CA MET A 199 6.72 -2.15 5.42
C MET A 199 7.21 -0.71 5.53
N THR A 200 8.52 -0.57 5.71
CA THR A 200 9.18 0.72 5.93
C THR A 200 9.81 1.29 4.67
N ASP A 201 9.88 0.49 3.60
CA ASP A 201 10.56 0.85 2.37
C ASP A 201 9.62 0.73 1.19
N SER A 202 9.67 1.70 0.28
CA SER A 202 8.91 1.66 -0.97
C SER A 202 9.64 2.42 -2.07
N ALA A 203 9.37 2.07 -3.32
CA ALA A 203 9.92 2.78 -4.45
C ALA A 203 8.86 3.15 -5.49
N VAL A 204 9.08 4.27 -6.16
CA VAL A 204 8.27 4.78 -7.27
C VAL A 204 9.19 4.98 -8.46
N CYS A 205 8.88 4.34 -9.57
CA CYS A 205 9.55 4.59 -10.84
C CYS A 205 8.75 5.59 -11.67
N VAL A 206 9.45 6.58 -12.20
CA VAL A 206 8.95 7.60 -13.11
C VAL A 206 9.75 7.52 -14.39
N LEU A 207 9.09 7.42 -15.55
CA LEU A 207 9.78 7.55 -16.83
C LEU A 207 9.71 8.99 -17.30
N LEU A 208 10.82 9.52 -17.78
CA LEU A 208 10.94 10.85 -18.34
C LEU A 208 11.44 10.74 -19.79
N GLU A 209 10.63 11.13 -20.74
CA GLU A 209 10.95 11.14 -22.17
C GLU A 209 11.60 12.47 -22.55
N LYS A 210 12.87 12.42 -22.96
CA LYS A 210 13.64 13.62 -23.32
C LYS A 210 13.16 14.24 -24.61
N SER A 211 12.82 13.41 -25.62
CA SER A 211 12.43 13.90 -26.95
C SER A 211 11.13 14.69 -26.97
N SER A 212 10.18 14.34 -26.10
CA SER A 212 8.85 14.95 -26.04
C SER A 212 8.58 15.75 -24.75
N ASN A 213 9.54 15.78 -23.81
CA ASN A 213 9.38 16.38 -22.48
C ASN A 213 8.14 15.87 -21.73
N LYS A 214 7.94 14.55 -21.74
CA LYS A 214 6.81 13.91 -21.06
C LYS A 214 7.29 13.07 -19.88
N ALA A 215 6.50 13.07 -18.81
CA ALA A 215 6.71 12.18 -17.69
C ALA A 215 5.54 11.18 -17.55
N TYR A 216 5.87 9.92 -17.27
CA TYR A 216 4.91 8.83 -17.13
C TYR A 216 4.99 8.27 -15.73
N ILE A 217 3.84 8.17 -15.06
CA ILE A 217 3.73 7.58 -13.72
C ILE A 217 2.49 6.70 -13.59
N ILE A 218 2.51 5.79 -12.63
CA ILE A 218 1.32 5.04 -12.20
C ILE A 218 0.87 5.58 -10.86
N LYS A 219 -0.37 6.06 -10.80
CA LYS A 219 -0.99 6.55 -9.59
C LYS A 219 -1.64 5.41 -8.82
N ASN A 220 -1.31 5.26 -7.54
CA ASN A 220 -2.09 4.41 -6.66
C ASN A 220 -3.19 5.23 -5.98
N ALA A 221 -4.38 5.24 -6.58
CA ALA A 221 -5.51 6.02 -6.08
C ALA A 221 -6.09 5.50 -4.73
N ASN A 222 -5.68 4.31 -4.25
CA ASN A 222 -6.46 3.58 -3.25
C ASN A 222 -5.87 3.50 -1.84
N HIS A 223 -4.65 4.00 -1.59
CA HIS A 223 -4.02 3.93 -0.28
C HIS A 223 -3.40 5.26 0.12
N ALA A 224 -4.20 6.11 0.78
CA ALA A 224 -3.74 7.39 1.31
C ALA A 224 -2.59 7.26 2.35
N ILE A 225 -2.38 6.06 2.89
CA ILE A 225 -1.47 5.78 4.01
C ILE A 225 -0.17 5.09 3.56
N SER A 226 -0.09 4.61 2.30
CA SER A 226 1.09 3.89 1.81
C SER A 226 2.24 4.83 1.49
N ILE A 227 3.48 4.37 1.70
CA ILE A 227 4.70 5.12 1.36
C ILE A 227 4.74 5.37 -0.15
N TYR A 228 4.32 4.38 -0.95
CA TYR A 228 4.18 4.51 -2.39
C TYR A 228 3.24 5.67 -2.78
N SER A 229 2.06 5.75 -2.16
CA SER A 229 1.11 6.85 -2.43
C SER A 229 1.66 8.23 -2.03
N HIS A 230 2.45 8.28 -0.96
CA HIS A 230 3.16 9.51 -0.59
C HIS A 230 4.23 9.88 -1.63
N GLY A 231 4.93 8.90 -2.17
CA GLY A 231 5.90 9.08 -3.26
C GLY A 231 5.27 9.61 -4.54
N THR A 232 4.16 8.98 -5.00
CA THR A 232 3.46 9.45 -6.22
C THR A 232 2.88 10.85 -6.07
N LYS A 233 2.28 11.19 -4.92
CA LYS A 233 1.81 12.56 -4.62
C LYS A 233 2.95 13.58 -4.61
N LEU A 234 4.13 13.19 -4.14
CA LEU A 234 5.29 14.06 -4.19
C LEU A 234 5.73 14.30 -5.65
N VAL A 235 5.78 13.25 -6.48
CA VAL A 235 6.09 13.38 -7.92
C VAL A 235 5.11 14.31 -8.61
N GLU A 236 3.80 14.13 -8.39
CA GLU A 236 2.78 15.02 -8.95
C GLU A 236 3.00 16.48 -8.56
N LYS A 237 3.35 16.70 -7.30
CA LYS A 237 3.65 18.04 -6.81
C LYS A 237 4.88 18.64 -7.48
N LEU A 238 5.95 17.86 -7.64
CA LEU A 238 7.17 18.30 -8.32
C LEU A 238 6.94 18.67 -9.79
N ILE A 239 5.99 17.98 -10.44
CA ILE A 239 5.65 18.24 -11.83
C ILE A 239 4.79 19.50 -11.99
N ASN A 240 3.95 19.82 -11.02
CA ASN A 240 3.00 20.94 -11.09
C ASN A 240 3.51 22.24 -10.45
N ASP A 241 4.65 22.23 -9.77
CA ASP A 241 5.30 23.38 -9.11
C ASP A 241 6.33 24.08 -10.04
#